data_6d029ea1f6cdee0acce463d1d5968457
#
_entry.id   6d029ea1f6cdee0acce463d1d5968457
#
_cell.length_a   1.000
_cell.length_b   1.000
_cell.length_c   1.000
_cell.angle_alpha   90.00
_cell.angle_beta   90.00
_cell.angle_gamma   90.00
#
_symmetry.space_group_name_H-M   'P 1'
#
loop_
_entity.id
_entity.type
_entity.pdbx_description
1 polymer ?
#
loop_
_entity_poly.entity_id
_entity_poly.type
_entity_poly.pdbx_seq_one_letter_code
_entity_poly.pdbx_strand_id
1 'polypeptide(L)'
;MIDIKQVHKSFGNREILKGIDLHVPTGSVTVILGPSGSGKTTFLRTLNFLEKADAGTMQLNDISVDLHKASNKEILNVRRNTSMVFQSYNLFSNKTVIENIMEGLVTVKKMKKSEARDIARCFLKEVGMEGYDDYYPVQLSGGQQQRIGIARALAMDPEVILFDEPTSALDPELVGEVLAVIRKIAKELEVTMIIVTHEIGFAKEVADQVVFMEGGVIVEQGDPKIVLEHPKEERTRKFLSRYLTLDTELPLDSAAL
;
A
#
# COMPACT_ATOMS: atom_id res chain seq x y z
N MET A 1 9.01 11.56 6.39
CA MET A 1 8.09 11.66 7.55
C MET A 1 6.73 12.11 7.06
N ILE A 2 5.67 11.44 7.49
CA ILE A 2 4.30 11.87 7.23
C ILE A 2 3.58 12.08 8.57
N ASP A 3 3.04 13.29 8.76
CA ASP A 3 2.13 13.60 9.89
C ASP A 3 0.74 13.90 9.34
N ILE A 4 -0.23 13.15 9.79
CA ILE A 4 -1.63 13.23 9.37
C ILE A 4 -2.46 13.59 10.60
N LYS A 5 -3.30 14.62 10.49
CA LYS A 5 -4.09 15.12 11.62
C LYS A 5 -5.54 15.35 11.25
N GLN A 6 -6.42 14.82 12.10
CA GLN A 6 -7.85 15.05 12.11
C GLN A 6 -8.51 14.83 10.74
N VAL A 7 -8.19 13.68 10.10
CA VAL A 7 -8.78 13.34 8.81
C VAL A 7 -10.21 12.85 9.00
N HIS A 8 -11.14 13.59 8.43
CA HIS A 8 -12.57 13.27 8.39
C HIS A 8 -13.03 13.03 6.95
N LYS A 9 -13.90 12.05 6.76
CA LYS A 9 -14.55 11.77 5.47
C LYS A 9 -15.91 11.17 5.66
N SER A 10 -16.88 11.73 4.93
CA SER A 10 -18.25 11.22 4.86
C SER A 10 -18.67 10.94 3.42
N PHE A 11 -19.54 9.97 3.24
CA PHE A 11 -20.28 9.73 1.99
C PHE A 11 -21.79 9.87 2.30
N GLY A 12 -22.39 10.95 1.82
CA GLY A 12 -23.74 11.34 2.20
C GLY A 12 -23.82 11.57 3.72
N ASN A 13 -24.74 10.89 4.39
CA ASN A 13 -24.92 11.01 5.85
C ASN A 13 -24.07 10.04 6.68
N ARG A 14 -23.21 9.23 6.03
CA ARG A 14 -22.39 8.24 6.72
C ARG A 14 -20.95 8.73 6.84
N GLU A 15 -20.53 9.01 8.07
CA GLU A 15 -19.14 9.33 8.39
C GLU A 15 -18.30 8.04 8.39
N ILE A 16 -17.27 8.02 7.53
CA ILE A 16 -16.37 6.87 7.33
C ILE A 16 -15.05 7.06 8.09
N LEU A 17 -14.49 8.28 8.07
CA LEU A 17 -13.30 8.63 8.84
C LEU A 17 -13.69 9.70 9.87
N LYS A 18 -13.31 9.46 11.13
CA LYS A 18 -13.79 10.22 12.29
C LYS A 18 -12.64 10.85 13.08
N GLY A 19 -11.78 11.61 12.37
CA GLY A 19 -10.63 12.26 13.00
C GLY A 19 -9.45 11.31 13.15
N ILE A 20 -8.88 10.86 12.02
CA ILE A 20 -7.70 10.01 12.02
C ILE A 20 -6.45 10.86 12.22
N ASP A 21 -5.66 10.50 13.23
CA ASP A 21 -4.32 11.02 13.49
C ASP A 21 -3.29 9.90 13.31
N LEU A 22 -2.28 10.09 12.45
CA LEU A 22 -1.24 9.10 12.22
C LEU A 22 0.10 9.78 11.94
N HIS A 23 1.13 9.30 12.62
CA HIS A 23 2.52 9.65 12.36
C HIS A 23 3.26 8.46 11.76
N VAL A 24 3.95 8.68 10.62
CA VAL A 24 4.75 7.67 9.91
C VAL A 24 6.17 8.20 9.76
N PRO A 25 7.17 7.58 10.42
CA PRO A 25 8.58 7.96 10.26
C PRO A 25 9.08 7.76 8.82
N THR A 26 10.10 8.53 8.42
CA THR A 26 10.73 8.34 7.11
C THR A 26 11.42 6.97 7.06
N GLY A 27 11.28 6.28 5.93
CA GLY A 27 11.89 4.97 5.70
C GLY A 27 11.25 3.82 6.49
N SER A 28 10.14 4.08 7.23
CA SER A 28 9.45 3.03 7.98
C SER A 28 8.28 2.42 7.21
N VAL A 29 7.92 1.21 7.60
CA VAL A 29 6.76 0.47 7.12
C VAL A 29 5.65 0.51 8.16
N THR A 30 4.57 1.22 7.87
CA THR A 30 3.36 1.24 8.69
C THR A 30 2.30 0.33 8.06
N VAL A 31 1.85 -0.67 8.80
CA VAL A 31 0.80 -1.59 8.34
C VAL A 31 -0.53 -1.24 9.02
N ILE A 32 -1.57 -1.06 8.22
CA ILE A 32 -2.94 -0.77 8.68
C ILE A 32 -3.79 -2.02 8.55
N LEU A 33 -4.29 -2.51 9.68
CA LEU A 33 -5.16 -3.67 9.81
C LEU A 33 -6.56 -3.25 10.25
N GLY A 34 -7.54 -4.14 10.08
CA GLY A 34 -8.89 -3.94 10.60
C GLY A 34 -9.95 -4.59 9.71
N PRO A 35 -11.20 -4.71 10.19
CA PRO A 35 -12.27 -5.36 9.44
C PRO A 35 -12.63 -4.62 8.14
N SER A 36 -13.26 -5.33 7.20
CA SER A 36 -13.79 -4.73 5.98
C SER A 36 -14.78 -3.62 6.31
N GLY A 37 -14.71 -2.50 5.57
CA GLY A 37 -15.56 -1.34 5.81
C GLY A 37 -15.13 -0.45 6.99
N SER A 38 -13.98 -0.65 7.61
CA SER A 38 -13.46 0.21 8.69
C SER A 38 -12.89 1.55 8.23
N GLY A 39 -12.78 1.78 6.91
CA GLY A 39 -12.31 3.04 6.34
C GLY A 39 -10.86 3.04 5.84
N LYS A 40 -10.12 1.92 5.93
CA LYS A 40 -8.69 1.82 5.58
C LYS A 40 -8.36 2.32 4.16
N THR A 41 -9.02 1.74 3.16
CA THR A 41 -8.89 2.15 1.74
C THR A 41 -9.27 3.62 1.54
N THR A 42 -10.35 4.08 2.18
CA THR A 42 -10.79 5.49 2.10
C THR A 42 -9.70 6.40 2.68
N PHE A 43 -9.16 6.05 3.86
CA PHE A 43 -8.08 6.79 4.48
C PHE A 43 -6.85 6.85 3.57
N LEU A 44 -6.39 5.71 3.05
CA LEU A 44 -5.24 5.65 2.15
C LEU A 44 -5.44 6.53 0.90
N ARG A 45 -6.64 6.51 0.31
CA ARG A 45 -6.99 7.32 -0.86
C ARG A 45 -7.09 8.82 -0.58
N THR A 46 -7.36 9.22 0.67
CA THR A 46 -7.33 10.66 1.01
C THR A 46 -5.91 11.22 1.01
N LEU A 47 -4.89 10.39 1.31
CA LEU A 47 -3.49 10.83 1.39
C LEU A 47 -2.89 11.23 0.03
N ASN A 48 -3.39 10.67 -1.07
CA ASN A 48 -2.97 11.04 -2.43
C ASN A 48 -4.07 11.76 -3.24
N PHE A 49 -5.12 12.25 -2.55
CA PHE A 49 -6.25 12.95 -3.15
C PHE A 49 -7.03 12.16 -4.23
N LEU A 50 -7.01 10.84 -4.20
CA LEU A 50 -7.97 10.03 -4.97
C LEU A 50 -9.39 10.16 -4.40
N GLU A 51 -9.47 10.33 -3.08
CA GLU A 51 -10.68 10.78 -2.38
C GLU A 51 -10.38 12.13 -1.71
N LYS A 52 -11.32 13.07 -1.82
CA LYS A 52 -11.19 14.35 -1.12
C LYS A 52 -11.67 14.20 0.31
N ALA A 53 -10.83 14.51 1.30
CA ALA A 53 -11.24 14.55 2.69
C ALA A 53 -12.20 15.72 2.96
N ASP A 54 -13.03 15.61 3.99
CA ASP A 54 -13.93 16.69 4.43
C ASP A 54 -13.22 17.65 5.41
N ALA A 55 -12.21 17.14 6.13
CA ALA A 55 -11.31 17.92 6.97
C ALA A 55 -9.99 17.15 7.18
N GLY A 56 -9.00 17.83 7.70
CA GLY A 56 -7.71 17.27 8.08
C GLY A 56 -6.55 17.94 7.38
N THR A 57 -5.36 17.70 7.92
CA THR A 57 -4.10 18.21 7.36
C THR A 57 -3.10 17.07 7.21
N MET A 58 -2.21 17.21 6.26
CA MET A 58 -1.09 16.30 6.07
C MET A 58 0.20 17.09 5.88
N GLN A 59 1.24 16.69 6.60
CA GLN A 59 2.61 17.11 6.39
C GLN A 59 3.37 15.92 5.78
N LEU A 60 3.87 16.07 4.57
CA LEU A 60 4.74 15.11 3.89
C LEU A 60 6.11 15.77 3.72
N ASN A 61 7.06 15.43 4.56
CA ASN A 61 8.35 16.12 4.68
C ASN A 61 8.15 17.66 4.73
N ASP A 62 8.61 18.39 3.71
CA ASP A 62 8.46 19.86 3.61
C ASP A 62 7.12 20.31 2.98
N ILE A 63 6.27 19.36 2.56
CA ILE A 63 4.99 19.66 1.92
C ILE A 63 3.88 19.64 2.99
N SER A 64 3.28 20.80 3.26
CA SER A 64 2.13 20.94 4.17
C SER A 64 0.86 21.24 3.38
N VAL A 65 -0.19 20.45 3.59
CA VAL A 65 -1.46 20.60 2.86
C VAL A 65 -2.68 20.43 3.76
N ASP A 66 -3.71 21.23 3.48
CA ASP A 66 -5.07 21.00 3.97
C ASP A 66 -5.77 20.01 3.03
N LEU A 67 -6.15 18.83 3.52
CA LEU A 67 -6.72 17.76 2.69
C LEU A 67 -8.11 18.10 2.11
N HIS A 68 -8.78 19.12 2.68
CA HIS A 68 -10.05 19.62 2.16
C HIS A 68 -9.89 20.78 1.19
N LYS A 69 -8.92 21.70 1.43
CA LYS A 69 -8.79 22.97 0.72
C LYS A 69 -7.60 23.04 -0.23
N ALA A 70 -6.86 21.93 -0.39
CA ALA A 70 -5.67 21.89 -1.23
C ALA A 70 -5.97 22.38 -2.66
N SER A 71 -5.13 23.26 -3.16
CA SER A 71 -5.12 23.69 -4.55
C SER A 71 -4.65 22.58 -5.49
N ASN A 72 -4.97 22.67 -6.77
CA ASN A 72 -4.49 21.72 -7.78
C ASN A 72 -2.95 21.63 -7.81
N LYS A 73 -2.24 22.70 -7.52
CA LYS A 73 -0.77 22.71 -7.47
C LYS A 73 -0.26 21.89 -6.28
N GLU A 74 -0.86 22.04 -5.11
CA GLU A 74 -0.51 21.27 -3.92
C GLU A 74 -0.84 19.78 -4.11
N ILE A 75 -2.02 19.46 -4.65
CA ILE A 75 -2.41 18.09 -5.00
C ILE A 75 -1.40 17.44 -5.95
N LEU A 76 -1.00 18.14 -7.01
CA LEU A 76 0.01 17.65 -7.95
C LEU A 76 1.38 17.45 -7.27
N ASN A 77 1.74 18.32 -6.33
CA ASN A 77 2.97 18.19 -5.57
C ASN A 77 2.96 16.93 -4.69
N VAL A 78 1.88 16.69 -3.95
CA VAL A 78 1.71 15.45 -3.17
C VAL A 78 1.77 14.21 -4.07
N ARG A 79 1.04 14.19 -5.19
CA ARG A 79 1.02 13.06 -6.13
C ARG A 79 2.35 12.77 -6.82
N ARG A 80 3.25 13.75 -6.92
CA ARG A 80 4.60 13.54 -7.45
C ARG A 80 5.53 12.85 -6.45
N ASN A 81 5.25 13.03 -5.16
CA ASN A 81 6.03 12.46 -4.07
C ASN A 81 5.39 11.20 -3.46
N THR A 82 4.21 10.80 -3.94
CA THR A 82 3.53 9.59 -3.50
C THR A 82 3.19 8.69 -4.68
N SER A 83 3.34 7.39 -4.51
CA SER A 83 2.85 6.39 -5.47
C SER A 83 1.84 5.47 -4.81
N MET A 84 0.92 4.91 -5.59
CA MET A 84 -0.09 4.00 -5.08
C MET A 84 -0.10 2.69 -5.85
N VAL A 85 -0.08 1.59 -5.10
CA VAL A 85 -0.29 0.22 -5.58
C VAL A 85 -1.70 -0.19 -5.20
N PHE A 86 -2.51 -0.52 -6.20
CA PHE A 86 -3.94 -0.79 -6.06
C PHE A 86 -4.22 -2.29 -5.94
N GLN A 87 -5.34 -2.63 -5.34
CA GLN A 87 -5.88 -3.98 -5.26
C GLN A 87 -6.10 -4.60 -6.66
N SER A 88 -6.59 -3.84 -7.61
CA SER A 88 -6.96 -4.29 -8.97
C SER A 88 -5.90 -4.01 -10.02
N TYR A 89 -4.63 -3.94 -9.64
CA TYR A 89 -3.44 -3.72 -10.48
C TYR A 89 -3.43 -2.39 -11.24
N ASN A 90 -4.56 -1.97 -11.84
CA ASN A 90 -4.79 -0.74 -12.61
C ASN A 90 -3.72 -0.49 -13.69
N LEU A 91 -3.31 -1.54 -14.41
CA LEU A 91 -2.44 -1.41 -15.57
C LEU A 91 -3.20 -0.87 -16.77
N PHE A 92 -2.51 -0.12 -17.62
CA PHE A 92 -3.03 0.31 -18.92
C PHE A 92 -3.11 -0.89 -19.85
N SER A 93 -4.30 -1.37 -20.15
CA SER A 93 -4.53 -2.58 -20.97
C SER A 93 -4.03 -2.48 -22.39
N ASN A 94 -3.94 -1.27 -22.94
CA ASN A 94 -3.46 -0.96 -24.29
C ASN A 94 -1.96 -0.65 -24.36
N LYS A 95 -1.22 -0.85 -23.27
CA LYS A 95 0.23 -0.64 -23.17
C LYS A 95 0.92 -1.93 -22.78
N THR A 96 2.15 -2.11 -23.28
CA THR A 96 2.98 -3.22 -22.84
C THR A 96 3.44 -3.04 -21.40
N VAL A 97 4.04 -4.06 -20.84
CA VAL A 97 4.62 -4.05 -19.48
C VAL A 97 5.62 -2.91 -19.33
N ILE A 98 6.59 -2.80 -20.24
CA ILE A 98 7.60 -1.74 -20.17
C ILE A 98 6.96 -0.35 -20.30
N GLU A 99 5.97 -0.19 -21.18
CA GLU A 99 5.25 1.07 -21.38
C GLU A 99 4.41 1.47 -20.16
N ASN A 100 3.84 0.49 -19.44
CA ASN A 100 3.14 0.74 -18.19
C ASN A 100 4.04 1.38 -17.14
N ILE A 101 5.27 0.89 -17.01
CA ILE A 101 6.24 1.43 -16.03
C ILE A 101 6.78 2.78 -16.50
N MET A 102 7.07 2.93 -17.80
CA MET A 102 7.59 4.17 -18.40
C MET A 102 6.60 5.32 -18.37
N GLU A 103 5.29 5.06 -18.29
CA GLU A 103 4.24 6.08 -18.49
C GLU A 103 4.44 7.31 -17.60
N GLY A 104 4.59 7.11 -16.30
CA GLY A 104 4.81 8.22 -15.36
C GLY A 104 6.13 8.96 -15.60
N LEU A 105 7.19 8.23 -15.95
CA LEU A 105 8.51 8.81 -16.23
C LEU A 105 8.46 9.75 -17.45
N VAL A 106 7.78 9.32 -18.51
CA VAL A 106 7.70 10.10 -19.75
C VAL A 106 6.66 11.23 -19.64
N THR A 107 5.47 10.94 -19.11
CA THR A 107 4.37 11.91 -19.12
C THR A 107 4.44 12.92 -17.97
N VAL A 108 4.87 12.51 -16.79
CA VAL A 108 4.92 13.37 -15.59
C VAL A 108 6.32 13.94 -15.37
N LYS A 109 7.36 13.10 -15.35
CA LYS A 109 8.75 13.53 -15.14
C LYS A 109 9.39 14.11 -16.42
N LYS A 110 8.72 14.00 -17.59
CA LYS A 110 9.21 14.51 -18.89
C LYS A 110 10.57 13.91 -19.32
N MET A 111 10.86 12.72 -18.86
CA MET A 111 12.09 11.99 -19.13
C MET A 111 12.14 11.51 -20.59
N LYS A 112 13.35 11.39 -21.17
CA LYS A 112 13.53 10.81 -22.51
C LYS A 112 13.15 9.33 -22.48
N LYS A 113 12.53 8.83 -23.57
CA LYS A 113 12.04 7.44 -23.64
C LYS A 113 13.16 6.41 -23.44
N SER A 114 14.38 6.68 -23.90
CA SER A 114 15.54 5.79 -23.67
C SER A 114 15.87 5.65 -22.19
N GLU A 115 16.01 6.77 -21.48
CA GLU A 115 16.29 6.78 -20.03
C GLU A 115 15.17 6.13 -19.23
N ALA A 116 13.90 6.45 -19.58
CA ALA A 116 12.73 5.85 -18.93
C ALA A 116 12.69 4.32 -19.14
N ARG A 117 13.13 3.82 -20.30
CA ARG A 117 13.20 2.37 -20.59
C ARG A 117 14.26 1.68 -19.74
N ASP A 118 15.42 2.30 -19.56
CA ASP A 118 16.49 1.73 -18.75
C ASP A 118 16.08 1.64 -17.27
N ILE A 119 15.45 2.68 -16.74
CA ILE A 119 14.87 2.68 -15.38
C ILE A 119 13.78 1.61 -15.27
N ALA A 120 12.88 1.53 -16.24
CA ALA A 120 11.79 0.55 -16.23
C ALA A 120 12.32 -0.89 -16.20
N ARG A 121 13.37 -1.20 -16.97
CA ARG A 121 14.01 -2.52 -16.97
C ARG A 121 14.68 -2.84 -15.63
N CYS A 122 15.29 -1.86 -14.98
CA CYS A 122 15.85 -2.04 -13.66
C CYS A 122 14.74 -2.51 -12.69
N PHE A 123 13.61 -1.81 -12.64
CA PHE A 123 12.51 -2.20 -11.75
C PHE A 123 11.78 -3.47 -12.18
N LEU A 124 11.74 -3.81 -13.49
CA LEU A 124 11.27 -5.13 -13.93
C LEU A 124 12.11 -6.26 -13.34
N LYS A 125 13.42 -6.09 -13.31
CA LYS A 125 14.32 -7.06 -12.68
C LYS A 125 14.12 -7.15 -11.18
N GLU A 126 13.95 -6.01 -10.49
CA GLU A 126 13.70 -5.96 -9.03
C GLU A 126 12.45 -6.74 -8.62
N VAL A 127 11.40 -6.73 -9.44
CA VAL A 127 10.16 -7.46 -9.17
C VAL A 127 10.12 -8.87 -9.81
N GLY A 128 11.25 -9.36 -10.34
CA GLY A 128 11.34 -10.70 -10.94
C GLY A 128 10.55 -10.87 -12.23
N MET A 129 10.45 -9.81 -13.04
CA MET A 129 9.71 -9.79 -14.31
C MET A 129 10.61 -9.47 -15.52
N GLU A 130 11.90 -9.82 -15.44
CA GLU A 130 12.85 -9.69 -16.55
C GLU A 130 12.39 -10.51 -17.75
N GLY A 131 12.45 -9.93 -18.95
CA GLY A 131 12.02 -10.59 -20.21
C GLY A 131 10.54 -10.43 -20.55
N TYR A 132 9.76 -9.74 -19.73
CA TYR A 132 8.31 -9.48 -19.98
C TYR A 132 8.05 -8.11 -20.64
N ASP A 133 9.07 -7.41 -21.12
CA ASP A 133 8.99 -6.03 -21.65
C ASP A 133 7.81 -5.80 -22.59
N ASP A 134 7.63 -6.70 -23.58
CA ASP A 134 6.69 -6.55 -24.68
C ASP A 134 5.33 -7.25 -24.45
N TYR A 135 5.13 -7.87 -23.28
CA TYR A 135 3.85 -8.49 -22.93
C TYR A 135 2.79 -7.43 -22.60
N TYR A 136 1.55 -7.73 -22.89
CA TYR A 136 0.38 -6.94 -22.49
C TYR A 136 -0.23 -7.50 -21.20
N PRO A 137 -0.92 -6.67 -20.38
CA PRO A 137 -1.54 -7.12 -19.12
C PRO A 137 -2.42 -8.35 -19.25
N VAL A 138 -3.17 -8.50 -20.35
CA VAL A 138 -4.03 -9.66 -20.60
C VAL A 138 -3.29 -10.99 -20.71
N GLN A 139 -1.99 -10.97 -20.98
CA GLN A 139 -1.13 -12.15 -21.10
C GLN A 139 -0.48 -12.56 -19.77
N LEU A 140 -0.76 -11.84 -18.68
CA LEU A 140 -0.12 -11.99 -17.39
C LEU A 140 -1.09 -12.53 -16.35
N SER A 141 -0.58 -13.37 -15.42
CA SER A 141 -1.31 -13.74 -14.20
C SER A 141 -1.57 -12.52 -13.31
N GLY A 142 -2.53 -12.63 -12.38
CA GLY A 142 -2.81 -11.57 -11.41
C GLY A 142 -1.58 -11.16 -10.60
N GLY A 143 -0.80 -12.13 -10.11
CA GLY A 143 0.43 -11.86 -9.37
C GLY A 143 1.51 -11.16 -10.23
N GLN A 144 1.62 -11.52 -11.52
CA GLN A 144 2.50 -10.84 -12.46
C GLN A 144 2.05 -9.40 -12.69
N GLN A 145 0.75 -9.16 -12.92
CA GLN A 145 0.20 -7.81 -13.09
C GLN A 145 0.44 -6.95 -11.85
N GLN A 146 0.28 -7.51 -10.65
CA GLN A 146 0.53 -6.81 -9.41
C GLN A 146 2.01 -6.43 -9.26
N ARG A 147 2.93 -7.34 -9.58
CA ARG A 147 4.38 -7.03 -9.57
C ARG A 147 4.73 -5.91 -10.55
N ILE A 148 4.10 -5.85 -11.71
CA ILE A 148 4.26 -4.71 -12.63
C ILE A 148 3.70 -3.42 -12.04
N GLY A 149 2.54 -3.48 -11.34
CA GLY A 149 1.98 -2.34 -10.60
C GLY A 149 2.95 -1.79 -9.54
N ILE A 150 3.63 -2.68 -8.83
CA ILE A 150 4.68 -2.34 -7.85
C ILE A 150 5.89 -1.69 -8.56
N ALA A 151 6.40 -2.30 -9.66
CA ALA A 151 7.51 -1.75 -10.44
C ALA A 151 7.20 -0.35 -10.97
N ARG A 152 5.96 -0.11 -11.45
CA ARG A 152 5.48 1.19 -11.90
C ARG A 152 5.49 2.23 -10.77
N ALA A 153 5.08 1.84 -9.56
CA ALA A 153 5.09 2.72 -8.40
C ALA A 153 6.50 3.10 -7.98
N LEU A 154 7.42 2.13 -7.93
CA LEU A 154 8.84 2.31 -7.59
C LEU A 154 9.57 3.19 -8.61
N ALA A 155 9.33 3.00 -9.91
CA ALA A 155 9.98 3.76 -10.97
C ALA A 155 9.75 5.28 -10.86
N MET A 156 8.65 5.68 -10.21
CA MET A 156 8.38 7.09 -9.94
C MET A 156 9.27 7.69 -8.85
N ASP A 157 10.11 6.87 -8.17
CA ASP A 157 10.99 7.31 -7.09
C ASP A 157 10.23 8.19 -6.07
N PRO A 158 9.18 7.63 -5.45
CA PRO A 158 8.34 8.36 -4.52
C PRO A 158 8.97 8.40 -3.11
N GLU A 159 8.65 9.45 -2.34
CA GLU A 159 8.99 9.50 -0.91
C GLU A 159 8.14 8.51 -0.09
N VAL A 160 6.93 8.22 -0.58
CA VAL A 160 5.98 7.31 0.08
C VAL A 160 5.26 6.43 -0.93
N ILE A 161 5.18 5.14 -0.63
CA ILE A 161 4.33 4.19 -1.38
C ILE A 161 3.14 3.77 -0.52
N LEU A 162 1.95 3.91 -1.09
CA LEU A 162 0.68 3.53 -0.50
C LEU A 162 0.21 2.22 -1.13
N PHE A 163 0.06 1.16 -0.33
CA PHE A 163 -0.43 -0.14 -0.80
C PHE A 163 -1.86 -0.37 -0.30
N ASP A 164 -2.82 -0.47 -1.21
CA ASP A 164 -4.24 -0.71 -0.93
C ASP A 164 -4.58 -2.17 -1.19
N GLU A 165 -4.48 -3.02 -0.17
CA GLU A 165 -4.75 -4.46 -0.22
C GLU A 165 -4.10 -5.18 -1.42
N PRO A 166 -2.77 -5.16 -1.56
CA PRO A 166 -2.08 -5.55 -2.80
C PRO A 166 -2.22 -7.02 -3.18
N THR A 167 -2.77 -7.86 -2.30
CA THR A 167 -2.91 -9.31 -2.51
C THR A 167 -4.37 -9.79 -2.54
N SER A 168 -5.35 -8.96 -2.15
CA SER A 168 -6.72 -9.40 -1.95
C SER A 168 -7.49 -9.79 -3.22
N ALA A 169 -6.97 -9.42 -4.40
CA ALA A 169 -7.54 -9.83 -5.70
C ALA A 169 -6.79 -11.01 -6.34
N LEU A 170 -5.87 -11.67 -5.59
CA LEU A 170 -5.05 -12.77 -6.08
C LEU A 170 -5.55 -14.11 -5.59
N ASP A 171 -5.31 -15.13 -6.40
CA ASP A 171 -5.43 -16.52 -5.96
C ASP A 171 -4.39 -16.79 -4.85
N PRO A 172 -4.73 -17.61 -3.81
CA PRO A 172 -3.85 -17.87 -2.67
C PRO A 172 -2.43 -18.31 -3.04
N GLU A 173 -2.29 -19.05 -4.14
CA GLU A 173 -0.99 -19.54 -4.65
C GLU A 173 -0.06 -18.40 -5.08
N LEU A 174 -0.63 -17.25 -5.51
CA LEU A 174 0.13 -16.10 -6.02
C LEU A 174 0.45 -15.04 -4.96
N VAL A 175 -0.23 -15.10 -3.80
CA VAL A 175 -0.06 -14.15 -2.70
C VAL A 175 1.40 -14.11 -2.24
N GLY A 176 2.00 -15.29 -2.03
CA GLY A 176 3.37 -15.42 -1.54
C GLY A 176 4.42 -14.70 -2.38
N GLU A 177 4.29 -14.78 -3.72
CA GLU A 177 5.22 -14.13 -4.66
C GLU A 177 5.17 -12.59 -4.56
N VAL A 178 3.96 -12.02 -4.45
CA VAL A 178 3.79 -10.56 -4.34
C VAL A 178 4.27 -10.07 -2.98
N LEU A 179 3.94 -10.77 -1.89
CA LEU A 179 4.43 -10.43 -0.56
C LEU A 179 5.96 -10.53 -0.46
N ALA A 180 6.58 -11.50 -1.14
CA ALA A 180 8.04 -11.61 -1.19
C ALA A 180 8.69 -10.38 -1.85
N VAL A 181 8.09 -9.87 -2.92
CA VAL A 181 8.56 -8.63 -3.57
C VAL A 181 8.42 -7.43 -2.63
N ILE A 182 7.25 -7.25 -1.99
CA ILE A 182 7.04 -6.13 -1.06
C ILE A 182 8.00 -6.23 0.14
N ARG A 183 8.22 -7.44 0.66
CA ARG A 183 9.18 -7.71 1.75
C ARG A 183 10.62 -7.35 1.36
N LYS A 184 11.03 -7.69 0.13
CA LYS A 184 12.35 -7.33 -0.41
C LYS A 184 12.50 -5.80 -0.45
N ILE A 185 11.51 -5.10 -1.01
CA ILE A 185 11.51 -3.63 -1.12
C ILE A 185 11.60 -2.99 0.27
N ALA A 186 10.81 -3.47 1.24
CA ALA A 186 10.82 -2.96 2.60
C ALA A 186 12.18 -3.08 3.30
N LYS A 187 12.96 -4.11 2.96
CA LYS A 187 14.28 -4.37 3.55
C LYS A 187 15.43 -3.66 2.83
N GLU A 188 15.33 -3.52 1.52
CA GLU A 188 16.45 -3.06 0.67
C GLU A 188 16.35 -1.58 0.30
N LEU A 189 15.15 -1.00 0.30
CA LEU A 189 14.93 0.38 -0.08
C LEU A 189 14.48 1.21 1.14
N GLU A 190 15.11 2.36 1.34
CA GLU A 190 14.74 3.32 2.40
C GLU A 190 13.50 4.15 2.03
N VAL A 191 12.46 3.49 1.49
CA VAL A 191 11.22 4.16 1.11
C VAL A 191 10.16 4.01 2.20
N THR A 192 9.47 5.09 2.51
CA THR A 192 8.35 5.04 3.48
C THR A 192 7.17 4.31 2.87
N MET A 193 6.58 3.37 3.62
CA MET A 193 5.44 2.58 3.15
C MET A 193 4.26 2.66 4.11
N ILE A 194 3.05 2.82 3.55
CA ILE A 194 1.80 2.61 4.27
C ILE A 194 1.05 1.48 3.56
N ILE A 195 0.83 0.36 4.25
CA ILE A 195 0.31 -0.87 3.66
C ILE A 195 -1.01 -1.24 4.35
N VAL A 196 -2.12 -1.20 3.62
CA VAL A 196 -3.39 -1.80 4.05
C VAL A 196 -3.37 -3.25 3.61
N THR A 197 -3.52 -4.18 4.55
CA THR A 197 -3.52 -5.63 4.26
C THR A 197 -4.34 -6.41 5.28
N HIS A 198 -4.66 -7.66 4.95
CA HIS A 198 -5.22 -8.66 5.86
C HIS A 198 -4.19 -9.76 6.23
N GLU A 199 -2.99 -9.69 5.67
CA GLU A 199 -1.91 -10.66 5.86
C GLU A 199 -1.15 -10.39 7.18
N ILE A 200 -1.63 -10.96 8.30
CA ILE A 200 -1.06 -10.71 9.64
C ILE A 200 0.37 -11.24 9.74
N GLY A 201 0.64 -12.43 9.16
CA GLY A 201 1.99 -13.00 9.12
C GLY A 201 2.98 -12.07 8.42
N PHE A 202 2.60 -11.50 7.29
CA PHE A 202 3.40 -10.51 6.58
C PHE A 202 3.60 -9.23 7.41
N ALA A 203 2.53 -8.73 8.06
CA ALA A 203 2.64 -7.54 8.93
C ALA A 203 3.66 -7.74 10.05
N LYS A 204 3.70 -8.92 10.69
CA LYS A 204 4.69 -9.28 11.72
C LYS A 204 6.13 -9.22 11.23
N GLU A 205 6.37 -9.54 9.96
CA GLU A 205 7.71 -9.64 9.39
C GLU A 205 8.28 -8.30 8.90
N VAL A 206 7.43 -7.38 8.46
CA VAL A 206 7.88 -6.17 7.76
C VAL A 206 7.54 -4.86 8.46
N ALA A 207 6.53 -4.84 9.36
CA ALA A 207 6.06 -3.60 9.94
C ALA A 207 7.03 -3.07 11.02
N ASP A 208 7.31 -1.76 10.97
CA ASP A 208 7.90 -1.00 12.07
C ASP A 208 6.80 -0.47 13.00
N GLN A 209 5.61 -0.25 12.44
CA GLN A 209 4.41 0.18 13.16
C GLN A 209 3.17 -0.54 12.64
N VAL A 210 2.31 -0.97 13.55
CA VAL A 210 0.98 -1.50 13.21
C VAL A 210 -0.09 -0.55 13.72
N VAL A 211 -1.10 -0.32 12.89
CA VAL A 211 -2.28 0.49 13.17
C VAL A 211 -3.52 -0.39 13.01
N PHE A 212 -4.33 -0.51 14.04
CA PHE A 212 -5.63 -1.19 13.96
C PHE A 212 -6.75 -0.18 13.85
N MET A 213 -7.50 -0.24 12.75
CA MET A 213 -8.64 0.64 12.46
C MET A 213 -9.96 -0.11 12.54
N GLU A 214 -10.93 0.44 13.29
CA GLU A 214 -12.31 -0.04 13.30
C GLU A 214 -13.30 1.12 13.44
N GLY A 215 -14.42 1.06 12.73
CA GLY A 215 -15.49 2.03 12.83
C GLY A 215 -15.11 3.48 12.46
N GLY A 216 -14.06 3.65 11.65
CA GLY A 216 -13.59 4.96 11.19
C GLY A 216 -12.60 5.66 12.11
N VAL A 217 -12.08 4.98 13.12
CA VAL A 217 -11.06 5.50 14.04
C VAL A 217 -9.88 4.56 14.16
N ILE A 218 -8.71 5.07 14.54
CA ILE A 218 -7.61 4.25 15.03
C ILE A 218 -7.93 3.82 16.45
N VAL A 219 -8.06 2.51 16.66
CA VAL A 219 -8.36 1.91 17.97
C VAL A 219 -7.08 1.64 18.74
N GLU A 220 -6.05 1.13 18.04
CA GLU A 220 -4.76 0.81 18.64
C GLU A 220 -3.65 1.00 17.59
N GLN A 221 -2.50 1.48 18.05
CA GLN A 221 -1.30 1.61 17.20
C GLN A 221 -0.03 1.49 18.03
N GLY A 222 1.05 1.02 17.40
CA GLY A 222 2.35 0.91 18.05
C GLY A 222 3.25 -0.17 17.48
N ASP A 223 4.17 -0.64 18.31
CA ASP A 223 5.11 -1.72 17.98
C ASP A 223 4.35 -2.98 17.55
N PRO A 224 4.74 -3.64 16.44
CA PRO A 224 4.09 -4.83 15.91
C PRO A 224 3.95 -5.96 16.94
N LYS A 225 4.98 -6.20 17.77
CA LYS A 225 4.92 -7.24 18.81
C LYS A 225 3.86 -6.95 19.85
N ILE A 226 3.68 -5.67 20.20
CA ILE A 226 2.67 -5.27 21.18
C ILE A 226 1.29 -5.40 20.56
N VAL A 227 1.04 -4.76 19.40
CA VAL A 227 -0.29 -4.71 18.79
C VAL A 227 -0.76 -6.07 18.29
N LEU A 228 0.15 -6.92 17.76
CA LEU A 228 -0.21 -8.21 17.16
C LEU A 228 -0.17 -9.39 18.14
N GLU A 229 0.67 -9.34 19.19
CA GLU A 229 0.86 -10.46 20.11
C GLU A 229 0.25 -10.20 21.49
N HIS A 230 0.26 -8.94 21.93
CA HIS A 230 -0.23 -8.52 23.26
C HIS A 230 -1.15 -7.28 23.17
N PRO A 231 -2.18 -7.31 22.31
CA PRO A 231 -3.04 -6.15 22.09
C PRO A 231 -3.73 -5.73 23.40
N LYS A 232 -3.73 -4.40 23.66
CA LYS A 232 -4.34 -3.81 24.85
C LYS A 232 -5.85 -3.67 24.69
N GLU A 233 -6.28 -3.34 23.46
CA GLU A 233 -7.68 -3.09 23.16
C GLU A 233 -8.45 -4.39 22.91
N GLU A 234 -9.64 -4.52 23.51
CA GLU A 234 -10.48 -5.72 23.35
C GLU A 234 -10.89 -5.95 21.90
N ARG A 235 -11.13 -4.87 21.15
CA ARG A 235 -11.50 -4.96 19.74
C ARG A 235 -10.36 -5.51 18.87
N THR A 236 -9.13 -5.08 19.14
CA THR A 236 -7.93 -5.61 18.48
C THR A 236 -7.77 -7.10 18.77
N ARG A 237 -7.89 -7.51 20.05
CA ARG A 237 -7.84 -8.94 20.47
C ARG A 237 -8.88 -9.78 19.74
N LYS A 238 -10.13 -9.30 19.70
CA LYS A 238 -11.23 -10.02 19.04
C LYS A 238 -11.04 -10.12 17.53
N PHE A 239 -10.42 -9.15 16.89
CA PHE A 239 -10.08 -9.21 15.47
C PHE A 239 -8.98 -10.24 15.24
N LEU A 240 -7.87 -10.14 15.97
CA LEU A 240 -6.71 -11.01 15.79
C LEU A 240 -7.00 -12.47 16.14
N SER A 241 -7.82 -12.77 17.15
CA SER A 241 -8.18 -14.14 17.51
C SER A 241 -8.85 -14.92 16.38
N ARG A 242 -9.57 -14.25 15.48
CA ARG A 242 -10.19 -14.88 14.32
C ARG A 242 -9.18 -15.37 13.27
N TYR A 243 -8.03 -14.73 13.21
CA TYR A 243 -6.95 -15.08 12.26
C TYR A 243 -5.95 -16.06 12.88
N LEU A 244 -5.68 -15.94 14.18
CA LEU A 244 -4.78 -16.85 14.89
C LEU A 244 -5.34 -18.27 15.05
N THR A 245 -6.67 -18.43 15.11
CA THR A 245 -7.33 -19.73 15.11
C THR A 245 -7.27 -20.45 13.76
N LEU A 246 -7.19 -19.72 12.66
CA LEU A 246 -7.07 -20.30 11.31
C LEU A 246 -5.66 -20.85 11.04
N ASP A 247 -4.62 -20.27 11.62
CA ASP A 247 -3.23 -20.73 11.49
C ASP A 247 -2.94 -22.01 12.31
N THR A 248 -3.80 -22.35 13.29
CA THR A 248 -3.65 -23.56 14.14
C THR A 248 -4.44 -24.77 13.63
N GLU A 249 -5.29 -24.63 12.63
CA GLU A 249 -6.13 -25.70 12.08
C GLU A 249 -5.63 -26.30 10.75
N LEU A 250 -4.40 -26.03 10.30
CA LEU A 250 -3.78 -26.83 9.26
C LEU A 250 -3.20 -28.09 9.90
N PRO A 251 -3.79 -29.28 9.70
CA PRO A 251 -3.21 -30.52 10.21
C PRO A 251 -1.90 -30.77 9.48
N LEU A 252 -0.83 -30.92 10.24
CA LEU A 252 0.35 -31.64 9.79
C LEU A 252 -0.12 -33.05 9.38
N ASP A 253 -0.44 -33.25 8.11
CA ASP A 253 -0.71 -34.56 7.60
C ASP A 253 0.54 -35.39 7.78
N SER A 254 0.39 -36.30 8.74
CA SER A 254 1.28 -37.36 9.06
C SER A 254 1.64 -38.16 7.80
N ALA A 255 2.88 -38.04 7.37
CA ALA A 255 3.52 -39.12 6.63
C ALA A 255 3.55 -40.38 7.50
N ALA A 256 2.69 -41.31 7.22
CA ALA A 256 2.87 -42.73 7.58
C ALA A 256 1.91 -43.58 6.73
N LEU A 257 2.42 -44.19 5.72
CA LEU A 257 2.44 -45.62 5.37
C LEU A 257 2.80 -45.82 3.90
#